data_46617dede192a10f7805dfd3487efe8d
#
_entry.id   46617dede192a10f7805dfd3487efe8d
#
_cell.length_a   1.000
_cell.length_b   1.000
_cell.length_c   1.000
_cell.angle_alpha   90.00
_cell.angle_beta   90.00
_cell.angle_gamma   90.00
#
_symmetry.space_group_name_H-M   'P 1'
#
loop_
_entity.id
_entity.type
_entity.pdbx_description
1 polymer ?
#
loop_
_entity_poly.entity_id
_entity_poly.type
_entity_poly.pdbx_seq_one_letter_code
_entity_poly.pdbx_strand_id
1 'polypeptide(L)'
;METTFIFPSDNTRFKENGSENTLSNDLELTPFKDFLLRKGASDNTIRIYLLAVRHFFSHSDTIDPENLQAHKAWLLEHYRPATVNVHIHGMNQYLQYMEISSFKLPAVKYQQKTFIDNVISKRNYEILKKKLKKDENWFWYFVVRFLGATGMRVSELLKIKAEHVKLGMMN
;
A
#
# COMPACT_ATOMS: atom_id res chain seq x y z
N MET A 1 -11.76 8.70 -33.66
CA MET A 1 -12.27 8.55 -32.27
C MET A 1 -11.19 7.85 -31.46
N GLU A 2 -10.38 8.65 -30.79
CA GLU A 2 -9.32 8.16 -29.90
C GLU A 2 -9.96 7.78 -28.58
N THR A 3 -9.97 6.49 -28.29
CA THR A 3 -10.43 5.98 -26.99
C THR A 3 -9.23 6.02 -26.03
N THR A 4 -9.09 7.12 -25.34
CA THR A 4 -8.11 7.25 -24.27
C THR A 4 -8.54 6.32 -23.13
N PHE A 5 -7.82 5.22 -22.93
CA PHE A 5 -7.96 4.37 -21.76
C PHE A 5 -7.41 5.12 -20.55
N ILE A 6 -8.28 5.75 -19.78
CA ILE A 6 -7.97 6.30 -18.47
C ILE A 6 -8.01 5.13 -17.49
N PHE A 7 -6.86 4.72 -16.96
CA PHE A 7 -6.82 3.88 -15.78
C PHE A 7 -7.45 4.67 -14.63
N PRO A 8 -8.44 4.13 -13.91
CA PRO A 8 -8.88 4.75 -12.68
C PRO A 8 -7.72 4.62 -11.70
N SER A 9 -6.97 5.71 -11.56
CA SER A 9 -5.99 5.87 -10.49
C SER A 9 -6.77 6.10 -9.19
N ASP A 10 -7.17 5.02 -8.51
CA ASP A 10 -7.54 5.07 -7.09
C ASP A 10 -6.26 5.30 -6.25
N ASN A 11 -5.44 6.22 -6.70
CA ASN A 11 -4.43 6.87 -5.91
C ASN A 11 -5.15 7.99 -5.16
N THR A 12 -5.75 7.67 -4.02
CA THR A 12 -5.90 8.67 -2.96
C THR A 12 -4.48 9.05 -2.56
N ARG A 13 -3.87 9.91 -3.39
CA ARG A 13 -2.68 10.66 -3.05
C ARG A 13 -3.01 11.40 -1.77
N PHE A 14 -2.39 10.98 -0.68
CA PHE A 14 -2.24 11.82 0.49
C PHE A 14 -1.62 13.12 -0.02
N LYS A 15 -2.41 14.21 -0.08
CA LYS A 15 -1.90 15.53 -0.38
C LYS A 15 -1.01 15.91 0.79
N GLU A 16 0.28 15.93 0.57
CA GLU A 16 1.24 16.59 1.44
C GLU A 16 0.96 18.10 1.39
N ASN A 17 0.15 18.58 2.30
CA ASN A 17 0.04 20.00 2.57
C ASN A 17 0.94 20.32 3.76
N GLY A 18 2.01 21.05 3.52
CA GLY A 18 2.80 21.70 4.55
C GLY A 18 4.28 21.34 4.59
N SER A 19 5.09 22.10 3.87
CA SER A 19 6.53 21.88 3.68
C SER A 19 7.45 22.46 4.77
N GLU A 20 6.97 22.84 5.95
CA GLU A 20 7.83 23.42 6.98
C GLU A 20 7.85 22.70 8.34
N ASN A 21 6.89 21.80 8.63
CA ASN A 21 6.85 21.02 9.88
C ASN A 21 7.36 19.57 9.74
N THR A 22 7.76 19.15 8.56
CA THR A 22 8.16 17.75 8.29
C THR A 22 9.53 17.40 8.84
N LEU A 23 10.47 18.33 8.86
CA LEU A 23 11.86 18.05 9.28
C LEU A 23 12.02 17.82 10.78
N SER A 24 11.27 18.53 11.64
CA SER A 24 11.30 18.32 13.09
C SER A 24 10.62 16.99 13.48
N ASN A 25 9.47 16.68 12.89
CA ASN A 25 8.73 15.45 13.14
C ASN A 25 9.46 14.18 12.63
N ASP A 26 10.30 14.31 11.60
CA ASP A 26 11.09 13.18 11.08
C ASP A 26 12.23 12.80 12.03
N LEU A 27 12.85 13.76 12.70
CA LEU A 27 13.90 13.50 13.70
C LEU A 27 13.32 12.80 14.94
N GLU A 28 12.11 13.13 15.35
CA GLU A 28 11.45 12.55 16.53
C GLU A 28 11.02 11.10 16.33
N LEU A 29 10.73 10.68 15.09
CA LEU A 29 10.31 9.31 14.78
C LEU A 29 11.46 8.37 14.35
N THR A 30 12.68 8.86 14.30
CA THR A 30 13.86 8.04 13.94
C THR A 30 14.05 6.82 14.87
N PRO A 31 13.92 6.94 16.20
CA PRO A 31 14.04 5.77 17.08
C PRO A 31 12.93 4.73 16.85
N PHE A 32 11.72 5.17 16.53
CA PHE A 32 10.62 4.27 16.18
C PHE A 32 10.86 3.58 14.83
N LYS A 33 11.42 4.28 13.85
CA LYS A 33 11.85 3.69 12.59
C LYS A 33 12.87 2.58 12.82
N ASP A 34 13.88 2.81 13.67
CA ASP A 34 14.90 1.82 14.01
C ASP A 34 14.31 0.61 14.75
N PHE A 35 13.32 0.82 15.59
CA PHE A 35 12.57 -0.26 16.22
C PHE A 35 11.85 -1.13 15.18
N LEU A 36 11.20 -0.54 14.19
CA LEU A 36 10.54 -1.26 13.10
C LEU A 36 11.54 -2.02 12.22
N LEU A 37 12.70 -1.43 11.92
CA LEU A 37 13.79 -2.08 11.19
C LEU A 37 14.29 -3.33 11.93
N ARG A 38 14.53 -3.24 13.23
CA ARG A 38 14.94 -4.38 14.07
C ARG A 38 13.89 -5.49 14.09
N LYS A 39 12.62 -5.17 13.91
CA LYS A 39 11.52 -6.13 13.76
C LYS A 39 11.42 -6.75 12.36
N GLY A 40 12.29 -6.38 11.43
CA GLY A 40 12.26 -6.88 10.05
C GLY A 40 11.13 -6.32 9.19
N ALA A 41 10.57 -5.16 9.55
CA ALA A 41 9.54 -4.53 8.75
C ALA A 41 10.11 -4.05 7.41
N SER A 42 9.35 -4.22 6.31
CA SER A 42 9.74 -3.71 4.99
C SER A 42 9.69 -2.18 4.96
N ASP A 43 10.47 -1.55 4.07
CA ASP A 43 10.51 -0.09 3.90
C ASP A 43 9.11 0.50 3.68
N ASN A 44 8.28 -0.17 2.88
CA ASN A 44 6.91 0.27 2.66
C ASN A 44 6.07 0.21 3.94
N THR A 45 6.21 -0.84 4.75
CA THR A 45 5.53 -0.97 6.05
C THR A 45 5.97 0.14 7.00
N ILE A 46 7.27 0.39 7.08
CA ILE A 46 7.84 1.46 7.91
C ILE A 46 7.27 2.80 7.50
N ARG A 47 7.31 3.13 6.21
CA ARG A 47 6.76 4.38 5.68
C ARG A 47 5.30 4.58 6.06
N ILE A 48 4.47 3.54 5.92
CA ILE A 48 3.04 3.60 6.23
C ILE A 48 2.81 3.74 7.73
N TYR A 49 3.57 3.07 8.58
CA TYR A 49 3.42 3.18 10.04
C TYR A 49 3.89 4.53 10.57
N LEU A 50 4.98 5.07 10.04
CA LEU A 50 5.40 6.44 10.35
C LEU A 50 4.32 7.46 9.94
N LEU A 51 3.72 7.29 8.76
CA LEU A 51 2.61 8.13 8.32
C LEU A 51 1.41 8.05 9.26
N ALA A 52 1.04 6.85 9.74
CA ALA A 52 -0.06 6.66 10.68
C ALA A 52 0.18 7.43 11.99
N VAL A 53 1.41 7.40 12.53
CA VAL A 53 1.79 8.10 13.75
C VAL A 53 1.77 9.63 13.54
N ARG A 54 2.35 10.12 12.44
CA ARG A 54 2.29 11.55 12.09
C ARG A 54 0.85 12.03 11.96
N HIS A 55 0.02 11.23 11.32
CA HIS A 55 -1.38 11.56 11.13
C HIS A 55 -2.15 11.62 12.46
N PHE A 56 -1.83 10.77 13.43
CA PHE A 56 -2.36 10.90 14.79
C PHE A 56 -1.94 12.21 15.44
N PHE A 57 -0.64 12.52 15.44
CA PHE A 57 -0.11 13.74 16.06
C PHE A 57 -0.46 15.04 15.31
N SER A 58 -0.98 14.97 14.09
CA SER A 58 -1.56 16.14 13.43
C SER A 58 -2.94 16.54 13.98
N HIS A 59 -3.58 15.68 14.78
CA HIS A 59 -4.89 15.92 15.36
C HIS A 59 -4.90 15.85 16.90
N SER A 60 -3.83 15.38 17.53
CA SER A 60 -3.77 15.15 18.97
C SER A 60 -2.34 15.33 19.47
N ASP A 61 -2.16 16.09 20.55
CA ASP A 61 -0.84 16.35 21.13
C ASP A 61 -0.42 15.27 22.15
N THR A 62 -1.38 14.51 22.69
CA THR A 62 -1.15 13.52 23.74
C THR A 62 -1.72 12.14 23.38
N ILE A 63 -1.02 11.10 23.86
CA ILE A 63 -1.47 9.73 23.70
C ILE A 63 -2.23 9.33 24.97
N ASP A 64 -3.53 9.27 24.86
CA ASP A 64 -4.44 8.79 25.88
C ASP A 64 -5.58 7.99 25.23
N PRO A 65 -6.36 7.20 25.99
CA PRO A 65 -7.43 6.39 25.42
C PRO A 65 -8.50 7.19 24.69
N GLU A 66 -8.79 8.43 25.13
CA GLU A 66 -9.83 9.28 24.55
C GLU A 66 -9.39 9.79 23.17
N ASN A 67 -8.19 10.32 23.08
CA ASN A 67 -7.61 10.80 21.81
C ASN A 67 -7.44 9.66 20.79
N LEU A 68 -7.02 8.47 21.24
CA LEU A 68 -6.93 7.30 20.39
C LEU A 68 -8.28 6.85 19.84
N GLN A 69 -9.34 6.88 20.66
CA GLN A 69 -10.69 6.55 20.20
C GLN A 69 -11.27 7.64 19.29
N ALA A 70 -11.04 8.91 19.59
CA ALA A 70 -11.45 10.03 18.74
C ALA A 70 -10.77 9.95 17.37
N HIS A 71 -9.46 9.68 17.33
CA HIS A 71 -8.72 9.48 16.08
C HIS A 71 -9.26 8.28 15.27
N LYS A 72 -9.56 7.16 15.94
CA LYS A 72 -10.17 6.01 15.27
C LYS A 72 -11.54 6.34 14.70
N ALA A 73 -12.39 7.08 15.44
CA ALA A 73 -13.69 7.51 14.95
C ALA A 73 -13.54 8.40 13.72
N TRP A 74 -12.63 9.36 13.76
CA TRP A 74 -12.32 10.22 12.64
C TRP A 74 -11.84 9.44 11.41
N LEU A 75 -10.95 8.45 11.61
CA LEU A 75 -10.50 7.58 10.51
C LEU A 75 -11.67 6.81 9.86
N LEU A 76 -12.63 6.34 10.65
CA LEU A 76 -13.80 5.61 10.16
C LEU A 76 -14.73 6.48 9.28
N GLU A 77 -14.79 7.77 9.55
CA GLU A 77 -15.58 8.72 8.76
C GLU A 77 -14.91 9.06 7.42
N HIS A 78 -13.56 9.05 7.38
CA HIS A 78 -12.80 9.57 6.23
C HIS A 78 -12.17 8.48 5.35
N TYR A 79 -12.01 7.27 5.87
CA TYR A 79 -11.30 6.19 5.17
C TYR A 79 -12.07 4.87 5.12
N ARG A 80 -11.74 4.06 4.13
CA ARG A 80 -12.25 2.68 4.05
C ARG A 80 -11.70 1.83 5.20
N PRO A 81 -12.46 0.84 5.71
CA PRO A 81 -12.05 0.01 6.86
C PRO A 81 -10.67 -0.64 6.72
N ALA A 82 -10.27 -1.03 5.52
CA ALA A 82 -8.93 -1.59 5.27
C ALA A 82 -7.83 -0.56 5.58
N THR A 83 -8.01 0.70 5.15
CA THR A 83 -7.07 1.80 5.43
C THR A 83 -7.05 2.13 6.92
N VAL A 84 -8.24 2.18 7.56
CA VAL A 84 -8.35 2.38 9.01
C VAL A 84 -7.54 1.34 9.78
N ASN A 85 -7.64 0.06 9.39
CA ASN A 85 -6.88 -1.00 10.02
C ASN A 85 -5.36 -0.85 9.85
N VAL A 86 -4.91 -0.35 8.70
CA VAL A 86 -3.49 -0.05 8.50
C VAL A 86 -3.01 1.04 9.46
N HIS A 87 -3.78 2.12 9.65
CA HIS A 87 -3.47 3.17 10.62
C HIS A 87 -3.48 2.64 12.07
N ILE A 88 -4.50 1.83 12.43
CA ILE A 88 -4.57 1.17 13.75
C ILE A 88 -3.35 0.29 13.99
N HIS A 89 -2.92 -0.49 13.00
CA HIS A 89 -1.72 -1.33 13.13
C HIS A 89 -0.46 -0.48 13.33
N GLY A 90 -0.29 0.61 12.59
CA GLY A 90 0.83 1.53 12.76
C GLY A 90 0.86 2.14 14.17
N MET A 91 -0.28 2.65 14.65
CA MET A 91 -0.41 3.19 16.00
C MET A 91 -0.14 2.12 17.08
N ASN A 92 -0.67 0.91 16.92
CA ASN A 92 -0.43 -0.17 17.88
C ASN A 92 1.06 -0.59 17.94
N GLN A 93 1.81 -0.49 16.83
CA GLN A 93 3.27 -0.69 16.85
C GLN A 93 3.98 0.46 17.58
N TYR A 94 3.49 1.70 17.43
CA TYR A 94 4.02 2.84 18.16
C TYR A 94 3.73 2.75 19.67
N LEU A 95 2.50 2.38 20.05
CA LEU A 95 2.15 2.11 21.46
C LEU A 95 3.00 0.99 22.07
N GLN A 96 3.35 -0.02 21.28
CA GLN A 96 4.27 -1.07 21.73
C GLN A 96 5.69 -0.55 21.90
N TYR A 97 6.17 0.30 21.02
CA TYR A 97 7.46 0.98 21.13
C TYR A 97 7.55 1.85 22.39
N MET A 98 6.45 2.57 22.69
CA MET A 98 6.33 3.43 23.89
C MET A 98 6.04 2.65 25.18
N GLU A 99 5.96 1.31 25.13
CA GLU A 99 5.65 0.42 26.26
C GLU A 99 4.25 0.64 26.89
N ILE A 100 3.33 1.30 26.18
CA ILE A 100 1.95 1.56 26.62
C ILE A 100 0.93 0.68 25.87
N SER A 101 1.25 -0.60 25.75
CA SER A 101 0.42 -1.58 25.02
C SER A 101 -0.99 -1.79 25.56
N SER A 102 -1.28 -1.31 26.77
CA SER A 102 -2.64 -1.30 27.36
C SER A 102 -3.64 -0.46 26.55
N PHE A 103 -3.15 0.53 25.80
CA PHE A 103 -3.98 1.43 24.99
C PHE A 103 -4.22 0.93 23.56
N LYS A 104 -3.84 -0.31 23.23
CA LYS A 104 -4.01 -0.87 21.88
C LYS A 104 -5.45 -0.76 21.39
N LEU A 105 -5.58 -0.27 20.18
CA LEU A 105 -6.86 -0.16 19.48
C LEU A 105 -7.24 -1.49 18.81
N PRO A 106 -8.47 -1.98 18.97
CA PRO A 106 -8.95 -3.13 18.24
C PRO A 106 -9.16 -2.79 16.77
N ALA A 107 -8.79 -3.72 15.89
CA ALA A 107 -9.05 -3.60 14.45
C ALA A 107 -10.55 -3.55 14.15
N VAL A 108 -10.90 -2.86 13.07
CA VAL A 108 -12.26 -2.77 12.56
C VAL A 108 -12.61 -4.06 11.83
N LYS A 109 -13.69 -4.71 12.23
CA LYS A 109 -14.24 -5.86 11.49
C LYS A 109 -14.97 -5.35 10.25
N TYR A 110 -14.64 -5.86 9.09
CA TYR A 110 -15.35 -5.58 7.86
C TYR A 110 -15.39 -6.83 6.97
N GLN A 111 -16.45 -6.95 6.20
CA GLN A 111 -16.58 -8.02 5.25
C GLN A 111 -15.81 -7.66 3.99
N GLN A 112 -14.79 -8.46 3.66
CA GLN A 112 -14.10 -8.31 2.38
C GLN A 112 -15.03 -8.81 1.26
N LYS A 113 -15.15 -8.03 0.19
CA LYS A 113 -15.81 -8.50 -1.02
C LYS A 113 -15.02 -9.70 -1.57
N THR A 114 -15.67 -10.83 -1.66
CA THR A 114 -15.08 -12.08 -2.17
C THR A 114 -14.82 -12.01 -3.69
N PHE A 115 -15.51 -11.12 -4.39
CA PHE A 115 -15.39 -10.95 -5.84
C PHE A 115 -14.68 -9.65 -6.17
N ILE A 116 -13.71 -9.74 -7.06
CA ILE A 116 -12.99 -8.60 -7.64
C ILE A 116 -13.76 -8.19 -8.89
N ASP A 117 -14.47 -7.06 -8.84
CA ASP A 117 -15.34 -6.58 -9.92
C ASP A 117 -14.57 -6.21 -11.21
N ASN A 118 -13.25 -5.94 -11.11
CA ASN A 118 -12.40 -5.45 -12.18
C ASN A 118 -11.42 -6.50 -12.74
N VAL A 119 -11.82 -7.77 -12.79
CA VAL A 119 -10.99 -8.80 -13.42
C VAL A 119 -11.20 -8.76 -14.94
N ILE A 120 -10.10 -8.68 -15.68
CA ILE A 120 -10.17 -8.76 -17.15
C ILE A 120 -10.75 -10.12 -17.57
N SER A 121 -11.80 -10.12 -18.41
CA SER A 121 -12.35 -11.36 -18.94
C SER A 121 -11.37 -12.04 -19.91
N LYS A 122 -11.46 -13.36 -20.04
CA LYS A 122 -10.66 -14.12 -21.03
C LYS A 122 -10.78 -13.52 -22.44
N ARG A 123 -12.01 -13.11 -22.82
CA ARG A 123 -12.28 -12.48 -24.11
C ARG A 123 -11.50 -11.16 -24.26
N ASN A 124 -11.57 -10.28 -23.27
CA ASN A 124 -10.86 -8.99 -23.31
C ASN A 124 -9.34 -9.17 -23.32
N TYR A 125 -8.84 -10.16 -22.57
CA TYR A 125 -7.41 -10.51 -22.59
C TYR A 125 -6.94 -10.95 -23.99
N GLU A 126 -7.73 -11.78 -24.69
CA GLU A 126 -7.40 -12.23 -26.06
C GLU A 126 -7.48 -11.06 -27.06
N ILE A 127 -8.48 -10.17 -26.92
CA ILE A 127 -8.59 -8.95 -27.75
C ILE A 127 -7.37 -8.05 -27.55
N LEU A 128 -6.96 -7.81 -26.29
CA LEU A 128 -5.79 -7.00 -25.98
C LEU A 128 -4.53 -7.57 -26.63
N LYS A 129 -4.28 -8.88 -26.51
CA LYS A 129 -3.12 -9.52 -27.13
C LYS A 129 -3.11 -9.38 -28.64
N LYS A 130 -4.27 -9.60 -29.28
CA LYS A 130 -4.40 -9.44 -30.74
C LYS A 130 -4.13 -8.03 -31.18
N LYS A 131 -4.64 -7.03 -30.45
CA LYS A 131 -4.42 -5.61 -30.73
C LYS A 131 -2.93 -5.27 -30.60
N LEU A 132 -2.29 -5.62 -29.50
CA LEU A 132 -0.86 -5.35 -29.29
C LEU A 132 0.03 -5.98 -30.37
N LYS A 133 -0.31 -7.18 -30.82
CA LYS A 133 0.38 -7.86 -31.93
C LYS A 133 0.16 -7.14 -33.27
N LYS A 134 -1.06 -6.68 -33.55
CA LYS A 134 -1.41 -5.93 -34.77
C LYS A 134 -0.68 -4.59 -34.83
N ASP A 135 -0.58 -3.91 -33.68
CA ASP A 135 0.06 -2.60 -33.54
C ASP A 135 1.60 -2.74 -33.41
N GLU A 136 2.15 -3.96 -33.60
CA GLU A 136 3.58 -4.32 -33.49
C GLU A 136 4.21 -3.90 -32.14
N ASN A 137 3.38 -3.73 -31.11
CA ASN A 137 3.84 -3.36 -29.77
C ASN A 137 4.29 -4.60 -28.99
N TRP A 138 5.43 -5.17 -29.41
CA TRP A 138 5.94 -6.43 -28.89
C TRP A 138 6.32 -6.38 -27.41
N PHE A 139 6.83 -5.23 -26.93
CA PHE A 139 7.17 -5.08 -25.51
C PHE A 139 5.95 -5.33 -24.63
N TRP A 140 4.84 -4.58 -24.82
CA TRP A 140 3.64 -4.76 -24.04
C TRP A 140 2.93 -6.08 -24.32
N TYR A 141 3.05 -6.63 -25.53
CA TYR A 141 2.53 -7.96 -25.83
C TYR A 141 3.18 -9.03 -24.94
N PHE A 142 4.51 -9.02 -24.79
CA PHE A 142 5.21 -9.98 -23.93
C PHE A 142 4.95 -9.72 -22.45
N VAL A 143 4.91 -8.47 -21.99
CA VAL A 143 4.54 -8.12 -20.61
C VAL A 143 3.16 -8.66 -20.24
N VAL A 144 2.14 -8.40 -21.07
CA VAL A 144 0.76 -8.86 -20.84
C VAL A 144 0.68 -10.40 -20.83
N ARG A 145 1.37 -11.06 -21.76
CA ARG A 145 1.44 -12.52 -21.80
C ARG A 145 2.11 -13.10 -20.55
N PHE A 146 3.22 -12.52 -20.16
CA PHE A 146 3.98 -12.98 -19.00
C PHE A 146 3.15 -12.86 -17.71
N LEU A 147 2.56 -11.68 -17.47
CA LEU A 147 1.69 -11.46 -16.32
C LEU A 147 0.48 -12.40 -16.31
N GLY A 148 -0.15 -12.60 -17.48
CA GLY A 148 -1.30 -13.50 -17.60
C GLY A 148 -0.97 -14.99 -17.44
N ALA A 149 0.25 -15.40 -17.78
CA ALA A 149 0.70 -16.78 -17.63
C ALA A 149 1.18 -17.12 -16.20
N THR A 150 1.80 -16.15 -15.53
CA THR A 150 2.42 -16.37 -14.21
C THR A 150 1.56 -15.92 -13.04
N GLY A 151 0.57 -15.04 -13.27
CA GLY A 151 -0.18 -14.40 -12.19
C GLY A 151 0.66 -13.45 -11.30
N MET A 152 1.87 -13.11 -11.74
CA MET A 152 2.81 -12.28 -11.01
C MET A 152 2.31 -10.83 -10.90
N ARG A 153 2.62 -10.16 -9.78
CA ARG A 153 2.33 -8.73 -9.63
C ARG A 153 3.31 -7.89 -10.45
N VAL A 154 2.86 -6.72 -10.92
CA VAL A 154 3.73 -5.78 -11.67
C VAL A 154 4.99 -5.43 -10.88
N SER A 155 4.89 -5.23 -9.58
CA SER A 155 6.04 -4.94 -8.70
C SER A 155 7.04 -6.10 -8.59
N GLU A 156 6.61 -7.32 -8.80
CA GLU A 156 7.45 -8.51 -8.84
C GLU A 156 8.12 -8.64 -10.22
N LEU A 157 7.36 -8.36 -11.29
CA LEU A 157 7.89 -8.33 -12.65
C LEU A 157 9.09 -7.36 -12.79
N LEU A 158 8.99 -6.17 -12.19
CA LEU A 158 10.05 -5.16 -12.22
C LEU A 158 11.36 -5.60 -11.52
N LYS A 159 11.31 -6.64 -10.71
CA LYS A 159 12.48 -7.21 -10.02
C LYS A 159 13.12 -8.38 -10.75
N ILE A 160 12.50 -8.84 -11.84
CA ILE A 160 13.05 -9.96 -12.63
C ILE A 160 14.27 -9.49 -13.39
N LYS A 161 15.35 -10.26 -13.29
CA LYS A 161 16.57 -10.09 -14.05
C LYS A 161 16.73 -11.23 -15.05
N ALA A 162 17.50 -11.01 -16.10
CA ALA A 162 17.77 -12.02 -17.13
C ALA A 162 18.38 -13.31 -16.55
N GLU A 163 19.17 -13.20 -15.51
CA GLU A 163 19.77 -14.34 -14.79
C GLU A 163 18.72 -15.27 -14.14
N HIS A 164 17.58 -14.73 -13.66
CA HIS A 164 16.50 -15.53 -13.09
C HIS A 164 15.82 -16.42 -14.15
N VAL A 165 15.81 -15.99 -15.41
CA VAL A 165 15.21 -16.76 -16.52
C VAL A 165 16.09 -17.94 -16.91
N LYS A 166 17.40 -17.80 -16.83
CA LYS A 166 18.36 -18.86 -17.16
C LYS A 166 18.30 -20.04 -16.18
N LEU A 167 18.03 -19.79 -14.91
CA LEU A 167 17.91 -20.84 -13.88
C LEU A 167 16.67 -21.72 -14.05
N GLY A 168 15.59 -21.22 -14.64
CA GLY A 168 14.38 -22.00 -14.93
C GLY A 168 14.48 -22.93 -16.13
N MET A 169 15.54 -22.85 -16.93
CA MET A 169 15.79 -23.73 -18.08
C MET A 169 16.67 -24.94 -17.75
N MET A 170 17.12 -25.09 -16.51
CA MET A 170 18.06 -26.15 -16.09
C MET A 170 17.40 -27.21 -15.20
N ASN A 171 16.07 -27.30 -15.13
CA ASN A 171 15.34 -28.39 -14.47
C ASN A 171 14.40 -29.11 -15.43
#